data_a3779cf4e2921547658c7b854b276f89
#
_entry.id   a3779cf4e2921547658c7b854b276f89
#
_cell.length_a   1.000
_cell.length_b   1.000
_cell.length_c   1.000
_cell.angle_alpha   90.00
_cell.angle_beta   90.00
_cell.angle_gamma   90.00
#
_symmetry.space_group_name_H-M   'P 1'
#
loop_
_entity.id
_entity.type
_entity.pdbx_description
1 polymer ?
#
loop_
_entity_poly.entity_id
_entity_poly.type
_entity_poly.pdbx_seq_one_letter_code
_entity_poly.pdbx_strand_id
1 'polypeptide(L)'
;ILTCDWSSDVCSSDLGADYANVQPHAGSQANSAVYLALLQAGDTILGMSLAHGGHLTHGASVSSSGKLYNAVQYGINDQGLIDYDEVERLALEHKPKMVVAGFSAYSQKLDFARFREIADKVGAYLFVDMAHVAGLVAAGVYPNPVPFADVVTTTTHKTLRGPRGGLILRSEEHTSELQSHVRISY
;
A
#
# COMPACT_ATOMS: atom_id res chain seq x y z
N ILE A 1 1.21 -4.63 26.67
CA ILE A 1 1.38 -5.81 25.79
C ILE A 1 0.05 -5.96 25.10
N LEU A 2 -0.06 -5.46 23.86
CA LEU A 2 -1.20 -5.75 23.00
C LEU A 2 -1.10 -7.24 22.67
N THR A 3 -1.85 -8.09 23.37
CA THR A 3 -2.16 -9.43 22.89
C THR A 3 -3.14 -9.25 21.74
N CYS A 4 -2.62 -9.05 20.54
CA CYS A 4 -3.45 -9.07 19.35
C CYS A 4 -4.00 -10.49 19.23
N ASP A 5 -5.27 -10.66 19.52
CA ASP A 5 -6.00 -11.84 19.12
C ASP A 5 -6.08 -11.76 17.59
N TRP A 6 -5.37 -12.67 16.92
CA TRP A 6 -5.11 -12.62 15.47
C TRP A 6 -6.35 -12.99 14.64
N SER A 7 -7.55 -12.74 15.17
CA SER A 7 -8.75 -12.79 14.36
C SER A 7 -8.79 -11.60 13.40
N SER A 8 -9.29 -11.79 12.19
CA SER A 8 -9.46 -10.74 11.20
C SER A 8 -10.20 -9.53 11.75
N ASP A 9 -11.15 -9.76 12.66
CA ASP A 9 -12.04 -8.74 13.22
C ASP A 9 -11.29 -7.78 14.16
N VAL A 10 -10.38 -8.30 15.02
CA VAL A 10 -9.62 -7.48 15.96
C VAL A 10 -8.56 -6.65 15.24
N CYS A 11 -7.87 -7.22 14.25
CA CYS A 11 -6.89 -6.48 13.46
C CYS A 11 -7.56 -5.39 12.60
N SER A 12 -8.76 -5.63 12.06
CA SER A 12 -9.49 -4.64 11.29
C SER A 12 -9.99 -3.49 12.15
N SER A 13 -10.51 -3.77 13.36
CA SER A 13 -11.00 -2.75 14.29
C SER A 13 -9.90 -1.80 14.77
N ASP A 14 -8.72 -2.34 15.13
CA ASP A 14 -7.59 -1.52 15.60
C ASP A 14 -6.98 -0.63 14.50
N LEU A 15 -7.13 -1.03 13.24
CA LEU A 15 -6.64 -0.30 12.08
C LEU A 15 -7.74 0.48 11.35
N GLY A 16 -9.01 0.33 11.77
CA GLY A 16 -10.15 1.05 11.20
C GLY A 16 -10.55 0.55 9.81
N ALA A 17 -10.38 -0.74 9.53
CA ALA A 17 -10.75 -1.35 8.26
C ALA A 17 -12.06 -2.15 8.41
N ASP A 18 -12.93 -2.08 7.39
CA ASP A 18 -14.20 -2.82 7.36
C ASP A 18 -14.01 -4.26 6.88
N TYR A 19 -12.98 -4.49 6.07
CA TYR A 19 -12.61 -5.80 5.53
C TYR A 19 -11.16 -6.13 5.76
N ALA A 20 -10.88 -7.37 6.17
CA ALA A 20 -9.54 -7.89 6.35
C ALA A 20 -9.39 -9.28 5.74
N ASN A 21 -8.31 -9.51 4.99
CA ASN A 21 -7.89 -10.84 4.54
C ASN A 21 -6.55 -11.18 5.19
N VAL A 22 -6.51 -12.30 5.92
CA VAL A 22 -5.35 -12.78 6.71
C VAL A 22 -4.67 -13.99 6.08
N GLN A 23 -5.04 -14.38 4.86
CA GLN A 23 -4.51 -15.58 4.20
C GLN A 23 -3.06 -15.44 3.69
N PRO A 24 -2.55 -14.24 3.31
CA PRO A 24 -1.17 -14.15 2.85
C PRO A 24 -0.15 -14.55 3.92
N HIS A 25 0.88 -15.31 3.53
CA HIS A 25 1.96 -15.72 4.42
C HIS A 25 3.03 -14.65 4.63
N ALA A 26 3.04 -13.61 3.79
CA ALA A 26 4.00 -12.51 3.83
C ALA A 26 3.45 -11.26 3.12
N GLY A 27 4.04 -10.09 3.42
CA GLY A 27 3.66 -8.82 2.77
C GLY A 27 3.84 -8.85 1.25
N SER A 28 4.91 -9.45 0.73
CA SER A 28 5.09 -9.57 -0.72
C SER A 28 4.01 -10.42 -1.40
N GLN A 29 3.48 -11.43 -0.71
CA GLN A 29 2.34 -12.22 -1.21
C GLN A 29 1.06 -11.39 -1.18
N ALA A 30 0.82 -10.63 -0.10
CA ALA A 30 -0.30 -9.70 -0.02
C ALA A 30 -0.24 -8.67 -1.15
N ASN A 31 0.91 -8.03 -1.37
CA ASN A 31 1.12 -7.07 -2.46
C ASN A 31 0.89 -7.70 -3.84
N SER A 32 1.39 -8.92 -4.06
CA SER A 32 1.16 -9.63 -5.33
C SER A 32 -0.32 -9.94 -5.56
N ALA A 33 -1.06 -10.32 -4.51
CA ALA A 33 -2.50 -10.57 -4.59
C ALA A 33 -3.27 -9.30 -4.97
N VAL A 34 -2.91 -8.14 -4.38
CA VAL A 34 -3.49 -6.83 -4.72
C VAL A 34 -3.23 -6.49 -6.19
N TYR A 35 -2.00 -6.61 -6.66
CA TYR A 35 -1.67 -6.35 -8.05
C TYR A 35 -2.45 -7.25 -9.02
N LEU A 36 -2.51 -8.56 -8.76
CA LEU A 36 -3.24 -9.52 -9.60
C LEU A 36 -4.75 -9.26 -9.62
N ALA A 37 -5.31 -8.74 -8.55
CA ALA A 37 -6.74 -8.43 -8.45
C ALA A 37 -7.13 -7.15 -9.21
N LEU A 38 -6.25 -6.15 -9.24
CA LEU A 38 -6.58 -4.79 -9.69
C LEU A 38 -5.91 -4.40 -11.02
N LEU A 39 -4.87 -5.12 -11.45
CA LEU A 39 -4.05 -4.77 -12.60
C LEU A 39 -3.95 -5.91 -13.62
N GLN A 40 -3.64 -5.52 -14.84
CA GLN A 40 -3.22 -6.44 -15.90
C GLN A 40 -1.69 -6.34 -16.11
N ALA A 41 -1.07 -7.41 -16.59
CA ALA A 41 0.35 -7.37 -16.96
C ALA A 41 0.60 -6.26 -18.00
N GLY A 42 1.63 -5.45 -17.76
CA GLY A 42 1.96 -4.27 -18.57
C GLY A 42 1.28 -2.97 -18.13
N ASP A 43 0.32 -3.00 -17.20
CA ASP A 43 -0.21 -1.76 -16.62
C ASP A 43 0.89 -0.96 -15.92
N THR A 44 0.73 0.37 -15.91
CA THR A 44 1.71 1.26 -15.26
C THR A 44 1.41 1.40 -13.77
N ILE A 45 2.44 1.26 -12.95
CA ILE A 45 2.42 1.55 -11.51
C ILE A 45 3.42 2.65 -11.19
N LEU A 46 3.08 3.50 -10.21
CA LEU A 46 3.96 4.56 -9.72
C LEU A 46 4.29 4.27 -8.25
N GLY A 47 5.54 3.93 -7.94
CA GLY A 47 5.96 3.54 -6.60
C GLY A 47 7.27 4.18 -6.18
N MET A 48 7.59 4.11 -4.88
CA MET A 48 8.83 4.66 -4.34
C MET A 48 10.04 3.86 -4.80
N SER A 49 11.08 4.55 -5.28
CA SER A 49 12.35 3.95 -5.68
C SER A 49 13.00 3.18 -4.53
N LEU A 50 13.52 1.99 -4.84
CA LEU A 50 14.27 1.17 -3.88
C LEU A 50 15.49 1.92 -3.32
N ALA A 51 16.16 2.72 -4.15
CA ALA A 51 17.32 3.52 -3.75
C ALA A 51 16.96 4.63 -2.73
N HIS A 52 15.69 5.04 -2.67
CA HIS A 52 15.18 6.07 -1.79
C HIS A 52 14.34 5.52 -0.63
N GLY A 53 14.39 4.22 -0.40
CA GLY A 53 13.72 3.57 0.73
C GLY A 53 12.45 2.79 0.38
N GLY A 54 12.08 2.67 -0.89
CA GLY A 54 10.98 1.85 -1.34
C GLY A 54 11.16 0.35 -1.05
N HIS A 55 10.14 -0.44 -1.30
CA HIS A 55 10.20 -1.89 -1.18
C HIS A 55 10.41 -2.55 -2.54
N LEU A 56 11.00 -3.76 -2.56
CA LEU A 56 11.19 -4.55 -3.79
C LEU A 56 9.89 -4.71 -4.59
N THR A 57 8.77 -4.96 -3.91
CA THR A 57 7.46 -5.16 -4.54
C THR A 57 6.79 -3.87 -5.02
N HIS A 58 7.42 -2.71 -4.85
CA HIS A 58 6.91 -1.42 -5.35
C HIS A 58 7.45 -1.08 -6.75
N GLY A 59 7.76 -2.08 -7.57
CA GLY A 59 8.20 -1.89 -8.94
C GLY A 59 9.73 -1.95 -9.14
N ALA A 60 10.49 -2.47 -8.18
CA ALA A 60 11.93 -2.66 -8.41
C ALA A 60 12.17 -3.66 -9.54
N SER A 61 13.06 -3.34 -10.48
CA SER A 61 13.28 -4.10 -11.72
C SER A 61 13.67 -5.56 -11.50
N VAL A 62 14.25 -5.88 -10.34
CA VAL A 62 14.66 -7.25 -9.96
C VAL A 62 13.48 -8.07 -9.40
N SER A 63 12.38 -7.45 -9.04
CA SER A 63 11.20 -8.11 -8.46
C SER A 63 10.15 -8.47 -9.51
N SER A 64 9.18 -9.31 -9.13
CA SER A 64 8.04 -9.64 -9.99
C SER A 64 7.24 -8.41 -10.41
N SER A 65 7.06 -7.43 -9.50
CA SER A 65 6.32 -6.20 -9.82
C SER A 65 7.01 -5.37 -10.90
N GLY A 66 8.33 -5.25 -10.86
CA GLY A 66 9.08 -4.53 -11.90
C GLY A 66 9.27 -5.29 -13.21
N LYS A 67 8.97 -6.61 -13.21
CA LYS A 67 9.02 -7.45 -14.43
C LYS A 67 7.67 -7.56 -15.12
N LEU A 68 6.57 -7.52 -14.35
CA LEU A 68 5.21 -7.70 -14.86
C LEU A 68 4.54 -6.37 -15.23
N TYR A 69 4.91 -5.29 -14.56
CA TYR A 69 4.28 -3.98 -14.71
C TYR A 69 5.28 -2.95 -15.25
N ASN A 70 4.78 -1.91 -15.91
CA ASN A 70 5.57 -0.76 -16.29
C ASN A 70 5.77 0.13 -15.05
N ALA A 71 6.88 -0.05 -14.35
CA ALA A 71 7.14 0.60 -13.07
C ALA A 71 7.82 1.97 -13.27
N VAL A 72 7.09 3.03 -12.95
CA VAL A 72 7.61 4.40 -12.78
C VAL A 72 7.94 4.60 -11.31
N GLN A 73 9.04 5.27 -11.01
CA GLN A 73 9.51 5.43 -9.64
C GLN A 73 9.67 6.89 -9.27
N TYR A 74 9.09 7.27 -8.10
CA TYR A 74 9.36 8.56 -7.47
C TYR A 74 10.44 8.40 -6.39
N GLY A 75 11.03 9.52 -6.00
CA GLY A 75 12.11 9.56 -5.01
C GLY A 75 11.88 10.57 -3.90
N ILE A 76 12.98 10.91 -3.26
CA ILE A 76 13.09 11.98 -2.27
C ILE A 76 13.91 13.13 -2.85
N ASN A 77 13.65 14.35 -2.36
CA ASN A 77 14.42 15.55 -2.68
C ASN A 77 15.74 15.60 -1.88
N ASP A 78 16.52 16.66 -2.09
CA ASP A 78 17.80 16.88 -1.42
C ASP A 78 17.70 17.02 0.12
N GLN A 79 16.48 17.29 0.63
CA GLN A 79 16.18 17.36 2.06
C GLN A 79 15.80 15.99 2.66
N GLY A 80 15.76 14.93 1.84
CA GLY A 80 15.35 13.60 2.25
C GLY A 80 13.83 13.42 2.39
N LEU A 81 13.02 14.33 1.81
CA LEU A 81 11.58 14.29 1.86
C LEU A 81 11.01 13.86 0.50
N ILE A 82 9.86 13.15 0.53
CA ILE A 82 9.10 12.88 -0.69
C ILE A 82 8.65 14.23 -1.28
N ASP A 83 8.96 14.42 -2.55
CA ASP A 83 8.48 15.56 -3.32
C ASP A 83 7.13 15.20 -3.96
N TYR A 84 6.05 15.62 -3.32
CA TYR A 84 4.69 15.30 -3.79
C TYR A 84 4.34 15.99 -5.11
N ASP A 85 4.97 17.12 -5.44
CA ASP A 85 4.75 17.79 -6.73
C ASP A 85 5.41 16.99 -7.85
N GLU A 86 6.57 16.39 -7.58
CA GLU A 86 7.20 15.45 -8.51
C GLU A 86 6.38 14.15 -8.65
N VAL A 87 5.82 13.61 -7.55
CA VAL A 87 4.91 12.46 -7.62
C VAL A 87 3.71 12.78 -8.50
N GLU A 88 3.09 13.96 -8.33
CA GLU A 88 1.96 14.41 -9.15
C GLU A 88 2.36 14.58 -10.63
N ARG A 89 3.50 15.21 -10.90
CA ARG A 89 4.03 15.37 -12.26
C ARG A 89 4.19 14.02 -12.95
N LEU A 90 4.81 13.04 -12.27
CA LEU A 90 4.99 11.68 -12.81
C LEU A 90 3.65 10.96 -13.01
N ALA A 91 2.69 11.15 -12.11
CA ALA A 91 1.36 10.58 -12.25
C ALA A 91 0.63 11.14 -13.48
N LEU A 92 0.67 12.45 -13.68
CA LEU A 92 0.04 13.11 -14.83
C LEU A 92 0.69 12.72 -16.16
N GLU A 93 2.02 12.58 -16.19
CA GLU A 93 2.79 12.19 -17.36
C GLU A 93 2.56 10.73 -17.76
N HIS A 94 2.64 9.81 -16.80
CA HIS A 94 2.63 8.37 -17.06
C HIS A 94 1.26 7.72 -16.89
N LYS A 95 0.29 8.41 -16.29
CA LYS A 95 -1.10 7.95 -16.04
C LYS A 95 -1.15 6.52 -15.48
N PRO A 96 -0.51 6.27 -14.33
CA PRO A 96 -0.50 4.92 -13.75
C PRO A 96 -1.91 4.45 -13.44
N LYS A 97 -2.13 3.15 -13.50
CA LYS A 97 -3.35 2.49 -12.99
C LYS A 97 -3.35 2.43 -11.47
N MET A 98 -2.17 2.47 -10.86
CA MET A 98 -2.02 2.38 -9.41
C MET A 98 -0.85 3.24 -8.93
N VAL A 99 -1.12 4.04 -7.91
CA VAL A 99 -0.10 4.74 -7.12
C VAL A 99 0.16 3.93 -5.87
N VAL A 100 1.42 3.57 -5.65
CA VAL A 100 1.86 2.76 -4.50
C VAL A 100 2.56 3.65 -3.50
N ALA A 101 1.94 3.86 -2.35
CA ALA A 101 2.54 4.56 -1.22
C ALA A 101 3.02 3.55 -0.17
N GLY A 102 4.17 3.82 0.43
CA GLY A 102 4.78 2.91 1.40
C GLY A 102 6.28 2.77 1.19
N PHE A 103 6.95 2.21 2.17
CA PHE A 103 8.41 2.17 2.19
C PHE A 103 8.94 1.02 3.06
N SER A 104 10.23 0.74 2.89
CA SER A 104 11.00 -0.13 3.79
C SER A 104 11.95 0.68 4.68
N ALA A 105 12.48 1.79 4.19
CA ALA A 105 13.54 2.56 4.84
C ALA A 105 13.36 4.07 4.59
N TYR A 106 12.28 4.63 5.15
CA TYR A 106 11.98 6.05 5.12
C TYR A 106 11.52 6.49 6.51
N SER A 107 12.08 7.55 7.06
CA SER A 107 11.90 7.92 8.47
C SER A 107 10.81 8.97 8.73
N GLN A 108 10.25 9.56 7.67
CA GLN A 108 9.26 10.63 7.80
C GLN A 108 7.84 10.09 7.68
N LYS A 109 6.86 10.88 8.12
CA LYS A 109 5.45 10.57 7.94
C LYS A 109 5.05 10.77 6.48
N LEU A 110 4.21 9.88 5.97
CA LEU A 110 3.56 10.04 4.67
C LEU A 110 2.30 10.87 4.80
N ASP A 111 2.06 11.71 3.81
CA ASP A 111 0.79 12.41 3.62
C ASP A 111 -0.12 11.59 2.70
N PHE A 112 -0.97 10.75 3.30
CA PHE A 112 -1.88 9.88 2.54
C PHE A 112 -2.99 10.66 1.84
N ALA A 113 -3.41 11.81 2.40
CA ALA A 113 -4.39 12.67 1.75
C ALA A 113 -3.83 13.22 0.44
N ARG A 114 -2.57 13.65 0.43
CA ARG A 114 -1.91 14.13 -0.79
C ARG A 114 -1.72 13.02 -1.83
N PHE A 115 -1.39 11.79 -1.40
CA PHE A 115 -1.36 10.64 -2.31
C PHE A 115 -2.74 10.35 -2.90
N ARG A 116 -3.83 10.45 -2.11
CA ARG A 116 -5.20 10.28 -2.59
C ARG A 116 -5.56 11.30 -3.65
N GLU A 117 -5.30 12.60 -3.39
CA GLU A 117 -5.51 13.67 -4.38
C GLU A 117 -4.80 13.40 -5.70
N ILE A 118 -3.54 12.93 -5.64
CA ILE A 118 -2.76 12.61 -6.83
C ILE A 118 -3.38 11.44 -7.59
N ALA A 119 -3.75 10.37 -6.89
CA ALA A 119 -4.37 9.20 -7.50
C ALA A 119 -5.71 9.55 -8.17
N ASP A 120 -6.55 10.37 -7.51
CA ASP A 120 -7.84 10.83 -8.06
C ASP A 120 -7.68 11.65 -9.34
N LYS A 121 -6.67 12.50 -9.42
CA LYS A 121 -6.41 13.32 -10.61
C LYS A 121 -6.16 12.50 -11.87
N VAL A 122 -5.68 11.27 -11.73
CA VAL A 122 -5.36 10.39 -12.85
C VAL A 122 -6.26 9.17 -12.94
N GLY A 123 -7.23 9.03 -12.03
CA GLY A 123 -8.13 7.89 -11.96
C GLY A 123 -7.41 6.58 -11.60
N ALA A 124 -6.38 6.67 -10.76
CA ALA A 124 -5.58 5.53 -10.31
C ALA A 124 -6.08 4.99 -8.98
N TYR A 125 -5.89 3.70 -8.74
CA TYR A 125 -5.99 3.14 -7.39
C TYR A 125 -4.87 3.68 -6.49
N LEU A 126 -5.20 4.01 -5.24
CA LEU A 126 -4.20 4.26 -4.21
C LEU A 126 -4.00 2.98 -3.39
N PHE A 127 -2.86 2.35 -3.54
CA PHE A 127 -2.42 1.20 -2.77
C PHE A 127 -1.38 1.62 -1.73
N VAL A 128 -1.59 1.27 -0.44
CA VAL A 128 -0.65 1.60 0.62
C VAL A 128 -0.10 0.33 1.27
N ASP A 129 1.23 0.18 1.25
CA ASP A 129 1.95 -0.84 2.03
C ASP A 129 2.49 -0.21 3.31
N MET A 130 1.80 -0.44 4.45
CA MET A 130 2.18 0.12 5.74
C MET A 130 2.99 -0.86 6.61
N ALA A 131 3.56 -1.92 6.04
CA ALA A 131 4.18 -3.01 6.79
C ALA A 131 5.23 -2.55 7.83
N HIS A 132 5.97 -1.48 7.54
CA HIS A 132 7.00 -0.96 8.43
C HIS A 132 6.47 -0.06 9.54
N VAL A 133 5.25 0.46 9.41
CA VAL A 133 4.64 1.42 10.35
C VAL A 133 3.33 0.95 10.95
N ALA A 134 2.81 -0.22 10.60
CA ALA A 134 1.50 -0.69 11.03
C ALA A 134 1.30 -0.68 12.55
N GLY A 135 2.33 -1.04 13.33
CA GLY A 135 2.26 -0.96 14.79
C GLY A 135 2.20 0.48 15.32
N LEU A 136 2.77 1.44 14.59
CA LEU A 136 2.69 2.87 14.92
C LEU A 136 1.31 3.44 14.53
N VAL A 137 0.73 2.94 13.44
CA VAL A 137 -0.63 3.28 13.01
C VAL A 137 -1.63 2.78 14.06
N ALA A 138 -1.57 1.52 14.45
CA ALA A 138 -2.42 0.92 15.49
C ALA A 138 -2.28 1.66 16.86
N ALA A 139 -1.09 2.17 17.15
CA ALA A 139 -0.84 2.97 18.36
C ALA A 139 -1.27 4.45 18.23
N GLY A 140 -1.80 4.89 17.08
CA GLY A 140 -2.24 6.27 16.85
C GLY A 140 -1.12 7.30 16.74
N VAL A 141 0.15 6.88 16.60
CA VAL A 141 1.32 7.79 16.52
C VAL A 141 1.82 8.04 15.10
N TYR A 142 1.30 7.29 14.13
CA TYR A 142 1.54 7.47 12.70
C TYR A 142 0.20 7.62 11.96
N PRO A 143 0.13 8.40 10.87
CA PRO A 143 -1.10 8.57 10.10
C PRO A 143 -1.67 7.22 9.65
N ASN A 144 -3.00 7.06 9.74
CA ASN A 144 -3.68 5.87 9.27
C ASN A 144 -4.01 6.00 7.78
N PRO A 145 -3.54 5.08 6.90
CA PRO A 145 -3.83 5.12 5.47
C PRO A 145 -5.23 4.62 5.10
N VAL A 146 -5.90 3.85 5.96
CA VAL A 146 -7.14 3.13 5.62
C VAL A 146 -8.25 4.06 5.11
N PRO A 147 -8.48 5.26 5.68
CA PRO A 147 -9.50 6.17 5.17
C PRO A 147 -9.21 6.77 3.78
N PHE A 148 -7.98 6.66 3.29
CA PHE A 148 -7.55 7.31 2.04
C PHE A 148 -7.30 6.31 0.91
N ALA A 149 -6.95 5.07 1.25
CA ALA A 149 -6.48 4.09 0.29
C ALA A 149 -7.60 3.17 -0.18
N ASP A 150 -7.58 2.80 -1.47
CA ASP A 150 -8.48 1.77 -2.01
C ASP A 150 -8.15 0.40 -1.42
N VAL A 151 -6.86 0.15 -1.14
CA VAL A 151 -6.40 -1.06 -0.48
C VAL A 151 -5.14 -0.80 0.33
N VAL A 152 -5.05 -1.42 1.49
CA VAL A 152 -3.88 -1.33 2.37
C VAL A 152 -3.35 -2.74 2.63
N THR A 153 -2.03 -2.90 2.60
CA THR A 153 -1.38 -4.14 3.03
C THR A 153 -0.45 -3.90 4.20
N THR A 154 -0.25 -4.95 4.97
CA THR A 154 0.78 -4.95 6.00
C THR A 154 1.32 -6.36 6.25
N THR A 155 2.35 -6.44 7.07
CA THR A 155 2.87 -7.69 7.64
C THR A 155 2.55 -7.74 9.12
N THR A 156 2.37 -8.95 9.63
CA THR A 156 2.12 -9.17 11.05
C THR A 156 3.39 -9.26 11.89
N HIS A 157 4.54 -9.55 11.26
CA HIS A 157 5.81 -9.90 11.93
C HIS A 157 6.86 -8.77 11.97
N LYS A 158 6.48 -7.53 11.63
CA LYS A 158 7.34 -6.34 11.75
C LYS A 158 6.92 -5.53 12.98
N THR A 159 6.46 -4.30 12.80
CA THR A 159 6.06 -3.41 13.91
C THR A 159 4.84 -3.90 14.70
N LEU A 160 3.98 -4.74 14.10
CA LEU A 160 2.89 -5.41 14.82
C LEU A 160 3.38 -6.54 15.76
N ARG A 161 4.64 -7.01 15.62
CA ARG A 161 5.30 -7.97 16.52
C ARG A 161 4.62 -9.33 16.65
N GLY A 162 3.91 -9.77 15.63
CA GLY A 162 3.21 -11.05 15.60
C GLY A 162 3.95 -12.15 14.85
N PRO A 163 3.32 -13.32 14.69
CA PRO A 163 3.84 -14.39 13.85
C PRO A 163 3.91 -13.94 12.40
N ARG A 164 4.67 -14.69 11.57
CA ARG A 164 4.81 -14.38 10.15
C ARG A 164 3.47 -14.49 9.43
N GLY A 165 3.10 -13.44 8.72
CA GLY A 165 1.90 -13.37 7.92
C GLY A 165 1.79 -12.02 7.21
N GLY A 166 0.77 -11.88 6.37
CA GLY A 166 0.38 -10.64 5.71
C GLY A 166 -1.10 -10.37 5.91
N LEU A 167 -1.48 -9.11 5.81
CA LEU A 167 -2.86 -8.64 5.87
C LEU A 167 -3.15 -7.82 4.63
N ILE A 168 -4.38 -7.93 4.13
CA ILE A 168 -4.94 -7.02 3.13
C ILE A 168 -6.17 -6.40 3.77
N LEU A 169 -6.23 -5.07 3.82
CA LEU A 169 -7.26 -4.30 4.50
C LEU A 169 -7.95 -3.36 3.52
N ARG A 170 -9.23 -3.06 3.77
CA ARG A 170 -10.01 -2.13 2.96
C ARG A 170 -11.11 -1.48 3.78
N SER A 171 -11.47 -0.23 3.44
CA SER A 171 -12.65 0.47 3.94
C SER A 171 -13.84 0.33 2.99
N GLU A 172 -15.08 0.43 3.50
CA GLU A 172 -16.29 0.46 2.70
C GLU A 172 -16.44 1.72 1.85
N GLU A 173 -15.92 2.85 2.29
CA GLU A 173 -16.06 4.14 1.60
C GLU A 173 -15.50 4.11 0.16
N HIS A 174 -14.57 3.21 -0.14
CA HIS A 174 -13.98 3.03 -1.47
C HIS A 174 -14.55 1.82 -2.24
N THR A 175 -15.77 1.36 -1.90
CA THR A 175 -16.33 0.06 -2.33
C THR A 175 -17.09 0.07 -3.63
N SER A 176 -17.54 1.22 -4.16
CA SER A 176 -18.58 1.27 -5.20
C SER A 176 -18.20 0.61 -6.53
N GLU A 177 -16.92 0.46 -6.85
CA GLU A 177 -16.47 -0.13 -8.11
C GLU A 177 -15.78 -1.50 -7.98
N LEU A 178 -15.19 -1.80 -6.83
CA LEU A 178 -14.39 -3.04 -6.64
C LEU A 178 -15.23 -4.28 -6.31
N GLN A 179 -16.48 -4.14 -5.90
CA GLN A 179 -17.36 -5.29 -5.60
C GLN A 179 -17.64 -6.19 -6.80
N SER A 180 -17.51 -5.68 -8.02
CA SER A 180 -17.74 -6.46 -9.23
C SER A 180 -16.56 -7.36 -9.62
N HIS A 181 -15.35 -7.08 -9.13
CA HIS A 181 -14.11 -7.73 -9.59
C HIS A 181 -13.42 -8.61 -8.54
N VAL A 182 -13.67 -8.39 -7.25
CA VAL A 182 -13.08 -9.20 -6.18
C VAL A 182 -14.17 -9.94 -5.41
N ARG A 183 -14.83 -10.91 -6.06
CA ARG A 183 -15.45 -12.02 -5.33
C ARG A 183 -14.32 -12.91 -4.83
N ILE A 184 -13.76 -12.59 -3.68
CA ILE A 184 -13.04 -13.58 -2.89
C ILE A 184 -14.11 -14.51 -2.33
N SER A 185 -14.38 -15.61 -3.06
CA SER A 185 -15.25 -16.66 -2.53
C SER A 185 -14.56 -17.31 -1.32
N TYR A 186 -15.28 -17.36 -0.22
CA TYR A 186 -14.95 -18.15 0.95
C TYR A 186 -14.90 -19.64 0.61
#